data_d75eb94b448a347f34060ceff5620800
#
_entry.id   d75eb94b448a347f34060ceff5620800
#
_cell.length_a   1.000
_cell.length_b   1.000
_cell.length_c   1.000
_cell.angle_alpha   90.00
_cell.angle_beta   90.00
_cell.angle_gamma   90.00
#
_symmetry.space_group_name_H-M   'P 1'
#
loop_
_entity.id
_entity.type
_entity.pdbx_description
1 polymer ?
#
loop_
_entity_poly.entity_id
_entity_poly.type
_entity_poly.pdbx_seq_one_letter_code
_entity_poly.pdbx_strand_id
1 'polypeptide(L)'
;MKKYLPLLLALSLVANAALVITHFRGAPAKTPAIRISADKKAGRDAANAAAAAVMSAAPDETELVALHEKLVASGIPPEVARDVTRALLWKPLQDRQRAMIEAKNAGKPYWQQTRAGKQQLTAAERAELRAISEQIEARAASLFPGEYNSRATTRYGFLPADKAAAIYQLQRDYANMTEGVAEETSLFRVPSDNASRKLLREEQRRDLEAILSPAELAEYDLRHSPAAAELRKRFAALPDSTEAEYKTAYAIAQSLNESKNDPAAQKLAAQQLRDLFGPERYTEFLRANDSDYAALQGAAARFDLPAATVEKVYGLRDQAVSLSQQIAADKSLSQREKQQALRTLASQMRADVRNNLGDEIGNAYLNKNMTWLESLSKGNVLNSSATGKISSKPVPAAKKTGSGNKQQKGANKSAKGKTGKTRK
;
A
#
# COMPACT_ATOMS: atom_id res chain seq x y z
N MET A 1 10.10 -26.31 30.31
CA MET A 1 9.31 -25.18 29.88
C MET A 1 9.04 -25.12 28.35
N LYS A 2 9.72 -25.87 27.46
CA LYS A 2 9.54 -25.87 26.00
C LYS A 2 8.24 -26.50 25.47
N LYS A 3 7.51 -27.27 26.26
CA LYS A 3 6.29 -27.99 25.81
C LYS A 3 4.99 -27.16 25.83
N TYR A 4 5.01 -25.95 26.41
CA TYR A 4 3.79 -25.15 26.58
C TYR A 4 3.71 -23.92 25.63
N LEU A 5 4.76 -23.67 24.84
CA LEU A 5 4.83 -22.52 23.91
C LEU A 5 3.75 -22.58 22.82
N PRO A 6 3.48 -23.74 22.17
CA PRO A 6 2.41 -23.80 21.17
C PRO A 6 1.00 -23.67 21.78
N LEU A 7 0.83 -24.11 23.04
CA LEU A 7 -0.44 -23.99 23.75
C LEU A 7 -0.74 -22.53 24.14
N LEU A 8 0.29 -21.75 24.51
CA LEU A 8 0.18 -20.32 24.82
C LEU A 8 -0.10 -19.48 23.57
N LEU A 9 0.47 -19.85 22.41
CA LEU A 9 0.18 -19.20 21.13
C LEU A 9 -1.26 -19.47 20.66
N ALA A 10 -1.75 -20.68 20.82
CA ALA A 10 -3.15 -21.02 20.49
C ALA A 10 -4.14 -20.32 21.44
N LEU A 11 -3.81 -20.18 22.73
CA LEU A 11 -4.62 -19.44 23.70
C LEU A 11 -4.62 -17.92 23.45
N SER A 12 -3.51 -17.35 22.99
CA SER A 12 -3.42 -15.93 22.59
C SER A 12 -4.32 -15.62 21.39
N LEU A 13 -4.35 -16.49 20.40
CA LEU A 13 -5.22 -16.34 19.21
C LEU A 13 -6.72 -16.42 19.58
N VAL A 14 -7.08 -17.31 20.50
CA VAL A 14 -8.45 -17.44 20.98
C VAL A 14 -8.84 -16.29 21.92
N ALA A 15 -7.91 -15.83 22.78
CA ALA A 15 -8.12 -14.69 23.68
C ALA A 15 -8.26 -13.37 22.91
N ASN A 16 -7.45 -13.15 21.86
CA ASN A 16 -7.54 -11.96 21.02
C ASN A 16 -8.83 -11.94 20.19
N ALA A 17 -9.30 -13.07 19.67
CA ALA A 17 -10.60 -13.17 19.04
C ALA A 17 -11.76 -12.87 20.03
N ALA A 18 -11.64 -13.26 21.28
CA ALA A 18 -12.61 -12.96 22.33
C ALA A 18 -12.57 -11.49 22.77
N LEU A 19 -11.39 -10.86 22.81
CA LEU A 19 -11.23 -9.44 23.19
C LEU A 19 -11.80 -8.49 22.11
N VAL A 20 -11.68 -8.82 20.84
CA VAL A 20 -12.33 -8.11 19.74
C VAL A 20 -13.86 -8.12 19.91
N ILE A 21 -14.43 -9.24 20.35
CA ILE A 21 -15.88 -9.36 20.59
C ILE A 21 -16.35 -8.54 21.80
N THR A 22 -15.52 -8.40 22.84
CA THR A 22 -15.88 -7.65 24.05
C THR A 22 -15.71 -6.13 23.94
N HIS A 23 -14.73 -5.68 23.13
CA HIS A 23 -14.52 -4.22 22.94
C HIS A 23 -15.60 -3.53 22.11
N PHE A 24 -16.32 -4.27 21.27
CA PHE A 24 -17.48 -3.76 20.51
C PHE A 24 -18.80 -3.68 21.29
N ARG A 25 -18.83 -4.15 22.56
CA ARG A 25 -20.06 -4.10 23.40
C ARG A 25 -20.30 -2.80 24.15
N GLY A 26 -19.43 -1.82 24.04
CA GLY A 26 -19.39 -0.65 24.93
C GLY A 26 -19.85 0.69 24.35
N ALA A 27 -20.62 0.79 23.26
CA ALA A 27 -21.16 2.07 22.81
C ALA A 27 -22.61 1.94 22.31
N PRO A 28 -23.56 2.76 22.82
CA PRO A 28 -24.93 2.76 22.34
C PRO A 28 -25.06 3.63 21.09
N ALA A 29 -24.66 3.10 19.94
CA ALA A 29 -25.06 3.65 18.65
C ALA A 29 -25.86 2.57 17.93
N LYS A 30 -27.09 2.90 17.52
CA LYS A 30 -27.94 2.09 16.68
C LYS A 30 -27.30 1.93 15.30
N THR A 31 -26.23 1.16 15.24
CA THR A 31 -25.68 0.61 14.00
C THR A 31 -26.29 -0.79 13.86
N PRO A 32 -26.78 -1.20 12.69
CA PRO A 32 -27.24 -2.57 12.52
C PRO A 32 -26.08 -3.48 12.90
N ALA A 33 -26.25 -4.23 13.98
CA ALA A 33 -25.27 -5.21 14.42
C ALA A 33 -25.09 -6.19 13.27
N ILE A 34 -23.95 -6.08 12.58
CA ILE A 34 -23.58 -7.00 11.53
C ILE A 34 -23.50 -8.38 12.20
N ARG A 35 -24.42 -9.27 11.88
CA ARG A 35 -24.41 -10.70 12.26
C ARG A 35 -23.26 -11.45 11.56
N ILE A 36 -22.04 -10.92 11.66
CA ILE A 36 -20.90 -11.40 10.88
C ILE A 36 -20.21 -12.57 11.60
N SER A 37 -20.40 -12.77 12.91
CA SER A 37 -19.55 -13.70 13.68
C SER A 37 -19.93 -15.18 13.53
N ALA A 38 -21.22 -15.53 13.44
CA ALA A 38 -21.64 -16.92 13.30
C ALA A 38 -21.42 -17.44 11.87
N ASP A 39 -21.79 -16.65 10.86
CA ASP A 39 -21.64 -17.02 9.45
C ASP A 39 -20.16 -17.12 9.02
N LYS A 40 -19.28 -16.24 9.55
CA LYS A 40 -17.84 -16.31 9.28
C LYS A 40 -17.18 -17.55 9.91
N LYS A 41 -17.58 -17.92 11.11
CA LYS A 41 -17.09 -19.14 11.75
C LYS A 41 -17.56 -20.38 10.97
N ALA A 42 -18.84 -20.46 10.64
CA ALA A 42 -19.39 -21.55 9.84
C ALA A 42 -18.72 -21.67 8.45
N GLY A 43 -18.46 -20.53 7.80
CA GLY A 43 -17.75 -20.50 6.52
C GLY A 43 -16.30 -20.98 6.64
N ARG A 44 -15.59 -20.62 7.71
CA ARG A 44 -14.23 -21.09 7.97
C ARG A 44 -14.20 -22.58 8.31
N ASP A 45 -15.13 -23.05 9.12
CA ASP A 45 -15.25 -24.47 9.49
C ASP A 45 -15.55 -25.32 8.24
N ALA A 46 -16.44 -24.86 7.36
CA ALA A 46 -16.73 -25.50 6.07
C ALA A 46 -15.50 -25.54 5.15
N ALA A 47 -14.76 -24.42 5.05
CA ALA A 47 -13.53 -24.35 4.26
C ALA A 47 -12.45 -25.31 4.80
N ASN A 48 -12.29 -25.38 6.11
CA ASN A 48 -11.35 -26.31 6.75
C ASN A 48 -11.75 -27.77 6.54
N ALA A 49 -13.04 -28.11 6.61
CA ALA A 49 -13.54 -29.45 6.34
C ALA A 49 -13.31 -29.84 4.86
N ALA A 50 -13.59 -28.94 3.92
CA ALA A 50 -13.31 -29.16 2.49
C ALA A 50 -11.81 -29.32 2.23
N ALA A 51 -10.98 -28.53 2.85
CA ALA A 51 -9.52 -28.63 2.76
C ALA A 51 -9.02 -29.97 3.32
N ALA A 52 -9.53 -30.40 4.47
CA ALA A 52 -9.17 -31.70 5.06
C ALA A 52 -9.53 -32.85 4.12
N ALA A 53 -10.69 -32.80 3.46
CA ALA A 53 -11.09 -33.82 2.48
C ALA A 53 -10.15 -33.88 1.27
N VAL A 54 -9.71 -32.72 0.76
CA VAL A 54 -8.73 -32.66 -0.35
C VAL A 54 -7.37 -33.19 0.10
N MET A 55 -6.93 -32.82 1.31
CA MET A 55 -5.64 -33.23 1.84
C MET A 55 -5.58 -34.69 2.29
N SER A 56 -6.73 -35.34 2.59
CA SER A 56 -6.77 -36.76 2.88
C SER A 56 -6.51 -37.66 1.65
N ALA A 57 -6.71 -37.10 0.43
CA ALA A 57 -6.40 -37.78 -0.82
C ALA A 57 -4.98 -37.46 -1.33
N ALA A 58 -4.25 -36.57 -0.64
CA ALA A 58 -2.87 -36.26 -0.96
C ALA A 58 -1.90 -37.29 -0.38
N PRO A 59 -0.71 -37.46 -0.97
CA PRO A 59 0.34 -38.31 -0.35
C PRO A 59 0.62 -37.86 1.09
N ASP A 60 0.76 -38.83 2.00
CA ASP A 60 1.09 -38.52 3.39
C ASP A 60 2.58 -38.13 3.55
N GLU A 61 2.96 -37.68 4.75
CA GLU A 61 4.33 -37.25 5.01
C GLU A 61 5.31 -38.42 4.90
N THR A 62 4.91 -39.63 5.29
CA THR A 62 5.75 -40.83 5.23
C THR A 62 6.02 -41.23 3.79
N GLU A 63 5.00 -41.20 2.93
CA GLU A 63 5.12 -41.47 1.50
C GLU A 63 6.04 -40.44 0.81
N LEU A 64 5.93 -39.15 1.16
CA LEU A 64 6.76 -38.09 0.60
C LEU A 64 8.22 -38.20 1.05
N VAL A 65 8.49 -38.57 2.31
CA VAL A 65 9.85 -38.82 2.80
C VAL A 65 10.45 -40.03 2.10
N ALA A 66 9.72 -41.14 2.03
CA ALA A 66 10.19 -42.36 1.35
C ALA A 66 10.48 -42.08 -0.15
N LEU A 67 9.64 -41.29 -0.81
CA LEU A 67 9.90 -40.89 -2.19
C LEU A 67 11.16 -40.02 -2.32
N HIS A 68 11.35 -39.07 -1.43
CA HIS A 68 12.55 -38.23 -1.41
C HIS A 68 13.83 -39.09 -1.28
N GLU A 69 13.84 -39.98 -0.31
CA GLU A 69 14.96 -40.90 -0.05
C GLU A 69 15.25 -41.80 -1.26
N LYS A 70 14.19 -42.36 -1.87
CA LYS A 70 14.31 -43.18 -3.08
C LYS A 70 14.88 -42.43 -4.26
N LEU A 71 14.48 -41.17 -4.49
CA LEU A 71 15.02 -40.33 -5.56
C LEU A 71 16.50 -40.05 -5.34
N VAL A 72 16.89 -39.70 -4.11
CA VAL A 72 18.30 -39.48 -3.75
C VAL A 72 19.13 -40.77 -3.92
N ALA A 73 18.61 -41.90 -3.45
CA ALA A 73 19.26 -43.21 -3.63
C ALA A 73 19.41 -43.64 -5.11
N SER A 74 18.54 -43.11 -5.99
CA SER A 74 18.63 -43.31 -7.44
C SER A 74 19.60 -42.38 -8.14
N GLY A 75 20.38 -41.58 -7.40
CA GLY A 75 21.37 -40.64 -7.93
C GLY A 75 20.83 -39.28 -8.33
N ILE A 76 19.60 -38.96 -8.03
CA ILE A 76 19.05 -37.62 -8.25
C ILE A 76 19.62 -36.69 -7.18
N PRO A 77 20.13 -35.49 -7.55
CA PRO A 77 20.60 -34.49 -6.59
C PRO A 77 19.55 -34.18 -5.52
N PRO A 78 19.92 -34.08 -4.23
CA PRO A 78 18.97 -33.88 -3.12
C PRO A 78 18.05 -32.65 -3.30
N GLU A 79 18.55 -31.55 -3.90
CA GLU A 79 17.77 -30.36 -4.21
C GLU A 79 16.68 -30.64 -5.25
N VAL A 80 16.96 -31.45 -6.28
CA VAL A 80 15.99 -31.82 -7.32
C VAL A 80 14.95 -32.79 -6.73
N ALA A 81 15.39 -33.78 -5.95
CA ALA A 81 14.50 -34.69 -5.25
C ALA A 81 13.53 -33.94 -4.34
N ARG A 82 14.01 -32.91 -3.65
CA ARG A 82 13.22 -32.01 -2.80
C ARG A 82 12.20 -31.22 -3.63
N ASP A 83 12.60 -30.66 -4.76
CA ASP A 83 11.68 -29.89 -5.63
C ASP A 83 10.56 -30.77 -6.20
N VAL A 84 10.86 -32.01 -6.55
CA VAL A 84 9.86 -33.02 -6.96
C VAL A 84 8.89 -33.30 -5.81
N THR A 85 9.39 -33.57 -4.61
CA THR A 85 8.56 -33.85 -3.42
C THR A 85 7.68 -32.66 -3.09
N ARG A 86 8.23 -31.44 -3.17
CA ARG A 86 7.47 -30.20 -3.00
C ARG A 86 6.38 -30.03 -4.06
N ALA A 87 6.67 -30.29 -5.33
CA ALA A 87 5.68 -30.20 -6.40
C ALA A 87 4.49 -31.15 -6.14
N LEU A 88 4.75 -32.35 -5.66
CA LEU A 88 3.71 -33.32 -5.28
C LEU A 88 2.91 -32.84 -4.06
N LEU A 89 3.55 -32.23 -3.08
CA LEU A 89 2.88 -31.66 -1.91
C LEU A 89 1.92 -30.52 -2.31
N TRP A 90 2.27 -29.72 -3.31
CA TRP A 90 1.43 -28.61 -3.80
C TRP A 90 0.41 -29.01 -4.87
N LYS A 91 0.52 -30.22 -5.42
CA LYS A 91 -0.36 -30.71 -6.48
C LYS A 91 -1.86 -30.68 -6.09
N PRO A 92 -2.28 -31.08 -4.88
CA PRO A 92 -3.70 -31.05 -4.48
C PRO A 92 -4.33 -29.64 -4.58
N LEU A 93 -3.58 -28.59 -4.21
CA LEU A 93 -4.05 -27.21 -4.36
C LEU A 93 -4.27 -26.85 -5.82
N GLN A 94 -3.31 -27.20 -6.68
CA GLN A 94 -3.38 -26.90 -8.12
C GLN A 94 -4.53 -27.65 -8.79
N ASP A 95 -4.68 -28.93 -8.48
CA ASP A 95 -5.75 -29.77 -9.02
C ASP A 95 -7.13 -29.27 -8.56
N ARG A 96 -7.25 -28.90 -7.28
CA ARG A 96 -8.51 -28.34 -6.76
C ARG A 96 -8.87 -27.02 -7.40
N GLN A 97 -7.89 -26.12 -7.53
CA GLN A 97 -8.09 -24.83 -8.23
C GLN A 97 -8.51 -25.05 -9.69
N ARG A 98 -7.87 -25.99 -10.38
CA ARG A 98 -8.21 -26.35 -11.77
C ARG A 98 -9.63 -26.87 -11.87
N ALA A 99 -10.02 -27.82 -11.00
CA ALA A 99 -11.36 -28.39 -10.97
C ALA A 99 -12.45 -27.33 -10.73
N MET A 100 -12.21 -26.35 -9.84
CA MET A 100 -13.13 -25.23 -9.61
C MET A 100 -13.32 -24.39 -10.88
N ILE A 101 -12.26 -24.13 -11.63
CA ILE A 101 -12.30 -23.32 -12.86
C ILE A 101 -12.97 -24.11 -14.00
N GLU A 102 -12.67 -25.38 -14.14
CA GLU A 102 -13.28 -26.28 -15.12
C GLU A 102 -14.79 -26.39 -14.88
N ALA A 103 -15.22 -26.54 -13.64
CA ALA A 103 -16.65 -26.56 -13.29
C ALA A 103 -17.37 -25.26 -13.68
N LYS A 104 -16.70 -24.10 -13.52
CA LYS A 104 -17.26 -22.81 -13.95
C LYS A 104 -17.33 -22.62 -15.45
N ASN A 105 -16.47 -23.30 -16.20
CA ASN A 105 -16.39 -23.23 -17.65
C ASN A 105 -17.20 -24.34 -18.34
N ALA A 106 -17.66 -25.33 -17.60
CA ALA A 106 -18.43 -26.45 -18.14
C ALA A 106 -19.65 -25.97 -18.93
N GLY A 107 -19.79 -26.46 -20.16
CA GLY A 107 -20.88 -26.11 -21.07
C GLY A 107 -20.80 -24.70 -21.69
N LYS A 108 -19.77 -23.91 -21.39
CA LYS A 108 -19.59 -22.58 -21.98
C LYS A 108 -18.75 -22.62 -23.26
N PRO A 109 -19.15 -21.91 -24.31
CA PRO A 109 -18.32 -21.74 -25.49
C PRO A 109 -17.03 -20.95 -25.12
N TYR A 110 -15.96 -21.09 -25.90
CA TYR A 110 -14.63 -20.55 -25.59
C TYR A 110 -14.61 -19.04 -25.32
N TRP A 111 -15.49 -18.26 -25.93
CA TRP A 111 -15.57 -16.80 -25.72
C TRP A 111 -16.27 -16.40 -24.41
N GLN A 112 -16.95 -17.34 -23.76
CA GLN A 112 -17.55 -17.16 -22.43
C GLN A 112 -16.74 -17.84 -21.33
N GLN A 113 -15.72 -18.61 -21.71
CA GLN A 113 -14.84 -19.25 -20.76
C GLN A 113 -13.92 -18.20 -20.12
N THR A 114 -13.80 -18.29 -18.84
CA THR A 114 -12.94 -17.43 -18.07
C THR A 114 -11.57 -18.09 -17.90
N ARG A 115 -10.49 -17.31 -18.12
CA ARG A 115 -9.13 -17.79 -17.88
C ARG A 115 -8.90 -18.00 -16.39
N ALA A 116 -8.05 -18.97 -16.06
CA ALA A 116 -7.67 -19.26 -14.69
C ALA A 116 -7.14 -18.00 -13.97
N GLY A 117 -7.86 -17.57 -12.93
CA GLY A 117 -7.46 -16.45 -12.08
C GLY A 117 -8.25 -16.43 -10.78
N LYS A 118 -7.59 -16.03 -9.69
CA LYS A 118 -8.20 -15.93 -8.35
C LYS A 118 -9.47 -15.05 -8.32
N GLN A 119 -9.56 -14.06 -9.20
CA GLN A 119 -10.69 -13.11 -9.26
C GLN A 119 -12.04 -13.72 -9.65
N GLN A 120 -12.04 -14.95 -10.16
CA GLN A 120 -13.26 -15.62 -10.63
C GLN A 120 -13.82 -16.63 -9.61
N LEU A 121 -13.08 -16.87 -8.57
CA LEU A 121 -13.49 -17.74 -7.49
C LEU A 121 -14.39 -16.97 -6.51
N THR A 122 -15.38 -17.64 -5.96
CA THR A 122 -16.20 -17.10 -4.88
C THR A 122 -15.36 -16.92 -3.61
N ALA A 123 -15.87 -16.15 -2.65
CA ALA A 123 -15.21 -16.01 -1.35
C ALA A 123 -15.03 -17.35 -0.63
N ALA A 124 -16.02 -18.26 -0.74
CA ALA A 124 -15.95 -19.60 -0.16
C ALA A 124 -14.87 -20.47 -0.83
N GLU A 125 -14.81 -20.48 -2.18
CA GLU A 125 -13.78 -21.21 -2.92
C GLU A 125 -12.37 -20.69 -2.61
N ARG A 126 -12.20 -19.37 -2.47
CA ARG A 126 -10.91 -18.78 -2.06
C ARG A 126 -10.54 -19.15 -0.63
N ALA A 127 -11.52 -19.18 0.29
CA ALA A 127 -11.30 -19.61 1.66
C ALA A 127 -10.87 -21.08 1.72
N GLU A 128 -11.49 -21.96 0.92
CA GLU A 128 -11.09 -23.37 0.79
C GLU A 128 -9.65 -23.50 0.29
N LEU A 129 -9.28 -22.80 -0.79
CA LEU A 129 -7.91 -22.84 -1.32
C LEU A 129 -6.88 -22.32 -0.31
N ARG A 130 -7.22 -21.29 0.47
CA ARG A 130 -6.36 -20.83 1.58
C ARG A 130 -6.17 -21.89 2.63
N ALA A 131 -7.24 -22.53 3.07
CA ALA A 131 -7.18 -23.58 4.06
C ALA A 131 -6.33 -24.78 3.58
N ILE A 132 -6.44 -25.16 2.30
CA ILE A 132 -5.56 -26.18 1.68
C ILE A 132 -4.10 -25.69 1.71
N SER A 133 -3.84 -24.45 1.32
CA SER A 133 -2.49 -23.88 1.32
C SER A 133 -1.88 -23.87 2.73
N GLU A 134 -2.65 -23.51 3.75
CA GLU A 134 -2.20 -23.51 5.15
C GLU A 134 -1.81 -24.94 5.62
N GLN A 135 -2.60 -25.95 5.26
CA GLN A 135 -2.28 -27.34 5.59
C GLN A 135 -1.03 -27.85 4.85
N ILE A 136 -0.90 -27.52 3.56
CA ILE A 136 0.29 -27.85 2.78
C ILE A 136 1.54 -27.22 3.39
N GLU A 137 1.45 -25.96 3.79
CA GLU A 137 2.59 -25.24 4.38
C GLU A 137 2.98 -25.79 5.76
N ALA A 138 2.00 -26.22 6.56
CA ALA A 138 2.28 -26.91 7.82
C ALA A 138 3.04 -28.23 7.58
N ARG A 139 2.62 -29.03 6.58
CA ARG A 139 3.33 -30.24 6.16
C ARG A 139 4.71 -29.92 5.57
N ALA A 140 4.83 -28.88 4.75
CA ALA A 140 6.10 -28.46 4.20
C ALA A 140 7.11 -28.02 5.28
N ALA A 141 6.63 -27.35 6.33
CA ALA A 141 7.46 -26.97 7.47
C ALA A 141 7.97 -28.19 8.25
N SER A 142 7.17 -29.26 8.35
CA SER A 142 7.56 -30.53 8.94
C SER A 142 8.59 -31.28 8.08
N LEU A 143 8.31 -31.40 6.78
CA LEU A 143 9.16 -32.16 5.83
C LEU A 143 10.49 -31.44 5.50
N PHE A 144 10.47 -30.12 5.46
CA PHE A 144 11.63 -29.30 5.04
C PHE A 144 11.96 -28.20 6.05
N PRO A 145 12.23 -28.55 7.32
CA PRO A 145 12.46 -27.56 8.39
C PRO A 145 13.62 -26.62 8.07
N GLY A 146 14.65 -27.10 7.37
CA GLY A 146 15.79 -26.30 6.93
C GLY A 146 15.42 -25.18 5.96
N GLU A 147 14.44 -25.41 5.08
CA GLU A 147 14.00 -24.37 4.12
C GLU A 147 13.08 -23.35 4.75
N TYR A 148 12.21 -23.76 5.64
CA TYR A 148 11.34 -22.86 6.39
C TYR A 148 12.18 -21.89 7.21
N ASN A 149 13.18 -22.43 7.91
CA ASN A 149 14.16 -21.63 8.63
C ASN A 149 15.00 -20.76 7.69
N SER A 150 15.38 -21.26 6.50
CA SER A 150 16.13 -20.52 5.51
C SER A 150 15.37 -19.27 5.01
N ARG A 151 14.07 -19.37 4.72
CA ARG A 151 13.26 -18.21 4.32
C ARG A 151 13.12 -17.18 5.43
N ALA A 152 12.89 -17.63 6.65
CA ALA A 152 12.85 -16.76 7.81
C ALA A 152 14.20 -16.06 8.02
N THR A 153 15.29 -16.81 7.96
CA THR A 153 16.66 -16.31 8.12
C THR A 153 17.05 -15.36 6.97
N THR A 154 16.71 -15.69 5.72
CA THR A 154 16.99 -14.80 4.58
C THR A 154 16.28 -13.45 4.73
N ARG A 155 15.05 -13.44 5.28
CA ARG A 155 14.25 -12.22 5.40
C ARG A 155 14.52 -11.45 6.71
N TYR A 156 14.77 -12.18 7.78
CA TYR A 156 14.90 -11.67 9.15
C TYR A 156 16.19 -12.11 9.84
N GLY A 157 17.25 -12.39 9.07
CA GLY A 157 18.53 -12.90 9.59
C GLY A 157 19.29 -11.92 10.50
N PHE A 158 18.81 -10.69 10.64
CA PHE A 158 19.29 -9.74 11.65
C PHE A 158 18.70 -10.02 13.06
N LEU A 159 17.72 -10.94 13.16
CA LEU A 159 17.12 -11.40 14.42
C LEU A 159 17.65 -12.79 14.79
N PRO A 160 17.60 -13.15 16.09
CA PRO A 160 17.78 -14.54 16.52
C PRO A 160 16.83 -15.50 15.76
N ALA A 161 17.28 -16.72 15.49
CA ALA A 161 16.60 -17.65 14.61
C ALA A 161 15.16 -17.97 15.06
N ASP A 162 14.93 -18.09 16.36
CA ASP A 162 13.62 -18.32 16.97
C ASP A 162 12.67 -17.13 16.75
N LYS A 163 13.15 -15.92 16.91
CA LYS A 163 12.40 -14.68 16.64
C LYS A 163 12.16 -14.50 15.15
N ALA A 164 13.16 -14.77 14.30
CA ALA A 164 13.01 -14.72 12.84
C ALA A 164 11.89 -15.66 12.37
N ALA A 165 11.81 -16.88 12.88
CA ALA A 165 10.75 -17.83 12.58
C ALA A 165 9.38 -17.34 13.08
N ALA A 166 9.32 -16.82 14.32
CA ALA A 166 8.08 -16.28 14.89
C ALA A 166 7.54 -15.09 14.09
N ILE A 167 8.42 -14.12 13.70
CA ILE A 167 8.04 -12.98 12.88
C ILE A 167 7.62 -13.40 11.47
N TYR A 168 8.31 -14.38 10.88
CA TYR A 168 7.92 -14.91 9.57
C TYR A 168 6.50 -15.48 9.60
N GLN A 169 6.16 -16.27 10.61
CA GLN A 169 4.82 -16.82 10.79
C GLN A 169 3.79 -15.69 11.03
N LEU A 170 4.08 -14.78 11.95
CA LEU A 170 3.22 -13.63 12.24
C LEU A 170 2.86 -12.83 10.97
N GLN A 171 3.87 -12.50 10.16
CA GLN A 171 3.65 -11.75 8.92
C GLN A 171 2.78 -12.49 7.92
N ARG A 172 2.89 -13.81 7.85
CA ARG A 172 2.03 -14.64 6.99
C ARG A 172 0.58 -14.62 7.46
N ASP A 173 0.37 -14.76 8.77
CA ASP A 173 -0.98 -14.77 9.34
C ASP A 173 -1.69 -13.44 9.09
N TYR A 174 -1.00 -12.30 9.28
CA TYR A 174 -1.55 -10.98 8.97
C TYR A 174 -1.70 -10.72 7.46
N ALA A 175 -0.84 -11.28 6.61
CA ALA A 175 -1.02 -11.22 5.16
C ALA A 175 -2.30 -11.95 4.72
N ASN A 176 -2.56 -13.15 5.25
CA ASN A 176 -3.77 -13.92 4.99
C ASN A 176 -5.03 -13.18 5.48
N MET A 177 -5.01 -12.60 6.68
CA MET A 177 -6.13 -11.79 7.20
C MET A 177 -6.38 -10.56 6.34
N THR A 178 -5.33 -9.86 5.93
CA THR A 178 -5.42 -8.67 5.08
C THR A 178 -5.95 -9.01 3.68
N GLU A 179 -5.50 -10.12 3.09
CA GLU A 179 -6.02 -10.63 1.82
C GLU A 179 -7.50 -10.95 1.94
N GLY A 180 -7.93 -11.60 3.03
CA GLY A 180 -9.35 -11.88 3.30
C GLY A 180 -10.21 -10.62 3.32
N VAL A 181 -9.79 -9.58 4.05
CA VAL A 181 -10.48 -8.28 4.08
C VAL A 181 -10.47 -7.60 2.70
N ALA A 182 -9.35 -7.68 1.98
CA ALA A 182 -9.26 -7.10 0.63
C ALA A 182 -10.18 -7.79 -0.36
N GLU A 183 -10.33 -9.10 -0.27
CA GLU A 183 -11.26 -9.89 -1.11
C GLU A 183 -12.72 -9.55 -0.82
N GLU A 184 -13.12 -9.50 0.46
CA GLU A 184 -14.47 -9.15 0.88
C GLU A 184 -14.86 -7.75 0.38
N THR A 185 -13.92 -6.82 0.38
CA THR A 185 -14.14 -5.40 0.03
C THR A 185 -13.79 -5.06 -1.42
N SER A 186 -13.47 -6.05 -2.26
CA SER A 186 -12.96 -5.82 -3.62
C SER A 186 -13.99 -5.18 -4.55
N LEU A 187 -15.25 -5.59 -4.46
CA LEU A 187 -16.35 -5.11 -5.30
C LEU A 187 -17.10 -3.92 -4.69
N PHE A 188 -17.16 -3.84 -3.37
CA PHE A 188 -17.88 -2.77 -2.67
C PHE A 188 -17.19 -2.45 -1.35
N ARG A 189 -16.89 -1.16 -1.13
CA ARG A 189 -16.20 -0.66 0.08
C ARG A 189 -17.08 0.28 0.85
N VAL A 190 -17.04 0.14 2.17
CA VAL A 190 -17.67 1.05 3.12
C VAL A 190 -16.63 1.68 4.06
N PRO A 191 -16.91 2.82 4.70
CA PRO A 191 -15.95 3.45 5.61
C PRO A 191 -15.43 2.55 6.74
N SER A 192 -16.26 1.63 7.25
CA SER A 192 -15.89 0.65 8.27
C SER A 192 -14.78 -0.32 7.83
N ASP A 193 -14.64 -0.59 6.52
CA ASP A 193 -13.56 -1.45 6.02
C ASP A 193 -12.17 -0.84 6.25
N ASN A 194 -12.10 0.49 6.21
CA ASN A 194 -10.86 1.20 6.53
C ASN A 194 -10.52 1.07 8.03
N ALA A 195 -11.55 1.07 8.90
CA ALA A 195 -11.36 0.85 10.33
C ALA A 195 -10.86 -0.58 10.61
N SER A 196 -11.42 -1.59 9.93
CA SER A 196 -10.95 -2.98 10.04
C SER A 196 -9.49 -3.15 9.62
N ARG A 197 -9.09 -2.52 8.50
CA ARG A 197 -7.69 -2.53 8.04
C ARG A 197 -6.75 -1.78 8.98
N LYS A 198 -7.22 -0.71 9.58
CA LYS A 198 -6.46 0.04 10.59
C LYS A 198 -6.24 -0.83 11.82
N LEU A 199 -7.29 -1.48 12.32
CA LEU A 199 -7.24 -2.38 13.47
C LEU A 199 -6.23 -3.52 13.24
N LEU A 200 -6.29 -4.20 12.09
CA LEU A 200 -5.33 -5.27 11.75
C LEU A 200 -3.87 -4.78 11.80
N ARG A 201 -3.60 -3.57 11.31
CA ARG A 201 -2.23 -3.01 11.37
C ARG A 201 -1.81 -2.68 12.80
N GLU A 202 -2.73 -2.19 13.63
CA GLU A 202 -2.46 -1.87 15.03
C GLU A 202 -2.25 -3.13 15.86
N GLU A 203 -2.98 -4.20 15.59
CA GLU A 203 -2.78 -5.50 16.20
C GLU A 203 -1.45 -6.12 15.78
N GLN A 204 -1.17 -6.14 14.47
CA GLN A 204 0.12 -6.59 13.95
C GLN A 204 1.29 -5.86 14.62
N ARG A 205 1.17 -4.55 14.82
CA ARG A 205 2.20 -3.76 15.51
C ARG A 205 2.38 -4.18 16.96
N ARG A 206 1.30 -4.37 17.70
CA ARG A 206 1.34 -4.85 19.09
C ARG A 206 1.97 -6.24 19.22
N ASP A 207 1.64 -7.14 18.30
CA ASP A 207 2.21 -8.49 18.30
C ASP A 207 3.72 -8.47 17.97
N LEU A 208 4.15 -7.58 17.06
CA LEU A 208 5.58 -7.33 16.80
C LEU A 208 6.29 -6.81 18.07
N GLU A 209 5.69 -5.86 18.78
CA GLU A 209 6.19 -5.29 20.04
C GLU A 209 6.26 -6.33 21.17
N ALA A 210 5.40 -7.34 21.16
CA ALA A 210 5.44 -8.43 22.12
C ALA A 210 6.57 -9.44 21.87
N ILE A 211 7.03 -9.57 20.62
CA ILE A 211 8.09 -10.52 20.22
C ILE A 211 9.46 -9.85 20.24
N LEU A 212 9.55 -8.60 19.76
CA LEU A 212 10.79 -7.88 19.54
C LEU A 212 11.10 -6.93 20.70
N SER A 213 12.37 -6.87 21.10
CA SER A 213 12.83 -5.79 21.96
C SER A 213 12.77 -4.44 21.22
N PRO A 214 12.81 -3.29 21.92
CA PRO A 214 12.78 -1.99 21.27
C PRO A 214 13.87 -1.78 20.20
N ALA A 215 15.08 -2.31 20.43
CA ALA A 215 16.19 -2.23 19.49
C ALA A 215 15.94 -3.11 18.25
N GLU A 216 15.48 -4.35 18.44
CA GLU A 216 15.13 -5.25 17.35
C GLU A 216 13.95 -4.72 16.53
N LEU A 217 12.97 -4.08 17.18
CA LEU A 217 11.83 -3.47 16.51
C LEU A 217 12.25 -2.26 15.67
N ALA A 218 13.16 -1.43 16.17
CA ALA A 218 13.73 -0.32 15.40
C ALA A 218 14.47 -0.83 14.16
N GLU A 219 15.26 -1.90 14.31
CA GLU A 219 15.96 -2.54 13.19
C GLU A 219 15.01 -3.20 12.20
N TYR A 220 13.92 -3.80 12.70
CA TYR A 220 12.84 -4.32 11.87
C TYR A 220 12.17 -3.20 11.05
N ASP A 221 11.86 -2.07 11.66
CA ASP A 221 11.22 -0.94 10.99
C ASP A 221 12.13 -0.31 9.92
N LEU A 222 13.44 -0.21 10.17
CA LEU A 222 14.43 0.23 9.17
C LEU A 222 14.46 -0.67 7.92
N ARG A 223 14.07 -1.94 8.04
CA ARG A 223 14.11 -2.91 6.94
C ARG A 223 12.74 -3.16 6.30
N HIS A 224 11.66 -3.10 7.08
CA HIS A 224 10.37 -3.65 6.66
C HIS A 224 9.21 -2.66 6.70
N SER A 225 9.37 -1.47 7.25
CA SER A 225 8.32 -0.46 7.24
C SER A 225 8.03 0.06 5.80
N PRO A 226 6.83 0.60 5.54
CA PRO A 226 6.53 1.23 4.25
C PRO A 226 7.48 2.36 3.89
N ALA A 227 7.92 3.16 4.90
CA ALA A 227 8.91 4.22 4.70
C ALA A 227 10.26 3.66 4.27
N ALA A 228 10.71 2.56 4.89
CA ALA A 228 11.94 1.87 4.52
C ALA A 228 11.89 1.31 3.10
N ALA A 229 10.75 0.74 2.70
CA ALA A 229 10.57 0.21 1.35
C ALA A 229 10.68 1.31 0.28
N GLU A 230 10.11 2.47 0.55
CA GLU A 230 10.18 3.64 -0.34
C GLU A 230 11.60 4.23 -0.41
N LEU A 231 12.27 4.35 0.74
CA LEU A 231 13.65 4.84 0.80
C LEU A 231 14.62 3.90 0.09
N ARG A 232 14.51 2.58 0.25
CA ARG A 232 15.40 1.64 -0.43
C ARG A 232 15.36 1.78 -1.96
N LYS A 233 14.19 2.06 -2.54
CA LYS A 233 14.11 2.33 -3.98
C LYS A 233 14.93 3.54 -4.40
N ARG A 234 14.95 4.58 -3.56
CA ARG A 234 15.75 5.80 -3.82
C ARG A 234 17.24 5.55 -3.60
N PHE A 235 17.59 4.88 -2.52
CA PHE A 235 18.97 4.55 -2.20
C PHE A 235 19.60 3.57 -3.18
N ALA A 236 18.82 2.68 -3.79
CA ALA A 236 19.31 1.79 -4.86
C ALA A 236 19.84 2.54 -6.08
N ALA A 237 19.43 3.78 -6.29
CA ALA A 237 19.91 4.64 -7.40
C ALA A 237 20.96 5.67 -6.95
N LEU A 238 21.32 5.69 -5.66
CA LEU A 238 22.36 6.57 -5.13
C LEU A 238 23.67 5.79 -4.98
N PRO A 239 24.66 6.01 -5.84
CA PRO A 239 25.97 5.41 -5.66
C PRO A 239 26.62 5.91 -4.36
N ASP A 240 27.47 5.10 -3.76
CA ASP A 240 28.28 5.44 -2.58
C ASP A 240 27.47 5.90 -1.36
N SER A 241 26.22 5.46 -1.25
CA SER A 241 25.37 5.77 -0.09
C SER A 241 25.79 4.91 1.10
N THR A 242 25.78 5.54 2.29
CA THR A 242 26.18 4.90 3.55
C THR A 242 24.98 4.49 4.38
N GLU A 243 25.14 3.52 5.28
CA GLU A 243 24.11 3.13 6.24
C GLU A 243 23.71 4.29 7.16
N ALA A 244 24.67 5.16 7.53
CA ALA A 244 24.40 6.35 8.34
C ALA A 244 23.48 7.34 7.62
N GLU A 245 23.71 7.59 6.34
CA GLU A 245 22.83 8.40 5.50
C GLU A 245 21.42 7.79 5.41
N TYR A 246 21.35 6.46 5.21
CA TYR A 246 20.07 5.76 5.17
C TYR A 246 19.28 5.90 6.47
N LYS A 247 19.92 5.67 7.63
CA LYS A 247 19.29 5.82 8.95
C LYS A 247 18.82 7.25 9.21
N THR A 248 19.61 8.24 8.83
CA THR A 248 19.23 9.67 8.96
C THR A 248 18.03 10.00 8.04
N ALA A 249 18.08 9.60 6.78
CA ALA A 249 16.97 9.80 5.85
C ALA A 249 15.68 9.08 6.31
N TYR A 250 15.82 7.91 6.93
CA TYR A 250 14.69 7.18 7.51
C TYR A 250 14.06 7.93 8.68
N ALA A 251 14.84 8.49 9.58
CA ALA A 251 14.34 9.31 10.70
C ALA A 251 13.57 10.54 10.18
N ILE A 252 14.09 11.21 9.15
CA ILE A 252 13.41 12.33 8.47
C ILE A 252 12.07 11.86 7.86
N ALA A 253 12.06 10.71 7.20
CA ALA A 253 10.84 10.17 6.59
C ALA A 253 9.77 9.77 7.63
N GLN A 254 10.17 9.25 8.78
CA GLN A 254 9.27 8.97 9.90
C GLN A 254 8.64 10.24 10.45
N SER A 255 9.43 11.27 10.74
CA SER A 255 8.94 12.58 11.21
C SER A 255 7.93 13.19 10.23
N LEU A 256 8.17 13.06 8.92
CA LEU A 256 7.22 13.49 7.90
C LEU A 256 5.90 12.73 7.92
N ASN A 257 5.93 11.42 8.20
CA ASN A 257 4.72 10.60 8.29
C ASN A 257 3.86 10.99 9.50
N GLU A 258 4.47 11.39 10.60
CA GLU A 258 3.79 11.88 11.80
C GLU A 258 3.14 13.26 11.55
N SER A 259 3.85 14.12 10.83
CA SER A 259 3.45 15.51 10.52
C SER A 259 2.65 15.62 9.20
N LYS A 260 1.77 14.66 8.91
CA LYS A 260 1.05 14.53 7.64
C LYS A 260 0.48 15.87 7.15
N ASN A 261 0.92 16.30 5.95
CA ASN A 261 0.46 17.50 5.24
C ASN A 261 0.84 18.87 5.87
N ASP A 262 1.74 18.92 6.84
CA ASP A 262 2.28 20.19 7.30
C ASP A 262 3.31 20.73 6.30
N PRO A 263 3.09 21.90 5.65
CA PRO A 263 4.03 22.48 4.71
C PRO A 263 5.37 22.87 5.35
N ALA A 264 5.37 23.24 6.63
CA ALA A 264 6.59 23.59 7.35
C ALA A 264 7.46 22.35 7.58
N ALA A 265 6.86 21.24 8.01
CA ALA A 265 7.53 19.96 8.15
C ALA A 265 8.11 19.45 6.81
N GLN A 266 7.36 19.60 5.71
CA GLN A 266 7.83 19.24 4.37
C GLN A 266 9.06 20.08 3.96
N LYS A 267 9.04 21.38 4.23
CA LYS A 267 10.16 22.27 3.91
C LYS A 267 11.40 21.94 4.75
N LEU A 268 11.21 21.68 6.05
CA LEU A 268 12.30 21.30 6.95
C LEU A 268 12.94 19.97 6.50
N ALA A 269 12.15 18.97 6.21
CA ALA A 269 12.64 17.69 5.73
C ALA A 269 13.39 17.80 4.39
N ALA A 270 12.90 18.63 3.46
CA ALA A 270 13.61 18.89 2.22
C ALA A 270 14.99 19.54 2.46
N GLN A 271 15.07 20.46 3.43
CA GLN A 271 16.32 21.08 3.81
C GLN A 271 17.27 20.05 4.45
N GLN A 272 16.78 19.26 5.40
CA GLN A 272 17.57 18.21 6.08
C GLN A 272 18.11 17.16 5.09
N LEU A 273 17.30 16.72 4.12
CA LEU A 273 17.75 15.79 3.07
C LEU A 273 18.79 16.44 2.12
N ARG A 274 18.62 17.72 1.81
CA ARG A 274 19.61 18.46 1.00
C ARG A 274 20.93 18.65 1.75
N ASP A 275 20.88 18.92 3.04
CA ASP A 275 22.08 19.05 3.89
C ASP A 275 22.78 17.70 4.06
N LEU A 276 22.00 16.60 4.12
CA LEU A 276 22.52 15.24 4.23
C LEU A 276 23.27 14.78 2.97
N PHE A 277 22.69 15.01 1.80
CA PHE A 277 23.22 14.50 0.52
C PHE A 277 24.07 15.51 -0.24
N GLY A 278 23.94 16.80 0.06
CA GLY A 278 24.39 17.86 -0.83
C GLY A 278 23.44 18.06 -2.04
N PRO A 279 23.57 19.16 -2.78
CA PRO A 279 22.60 19.55 -3.82
C PRO A 279 22.50 18.57 -4.98
N GLU A 280 23.63 18.00 -5.41
CA GLU A 280 23.68 17.08 -6.56
C GLU A 280 23.04 15.73 -6.22
N ARG A 281 23.51 15.06 -5.17
CA ARG A 281 22.97 13.78 -4.73
C ARG A 281 21.51 13.88 -4.24
N TYR A 282 21.12 15.03 -3.67
CA TYR A 282 19.71 15.27 -3.36
C TYR A 282 18.84 15.30 -4.62
N THR A 283 19.33 15.87 -5.70
CA THR A 283 18.62 15.84 -7.01
C THR A 283 18.49 14.40 -7.52
N GLU A 284 19.54 13.60 -7.45
CA GLU A 284 19.50 12.18 -7.80
C GLU A 284 18.52 11.39 -6.92
N PHE A 285 18.52 11.64 -5.61
CA PHE A 285 17.57 11.05 -4.67
C PHE A 285 16.11 11.37 -5.04
N LEU A 286 15.81 12.58 -5.49
CA LEU A 286 14.47 12.95 -5.95
C LEU A 286 14.08 12.22 -7.23
N ARG A 287 15.01 12.04 -8.15
CA ARG A 287 14.82 11.38 -9.46
C ARG A 287 14.68 9.88 -9.36
N ALA A 288 15.35 9.26 -8.40
CA ALA A 288 15.48 7.81 -8.26
C ALA A 288 14.16 7.02 -8.24
N ASN A 289 13.06 7.65 -7.83
CA ASN A 289 11.74 7.00 -7.82
C ASN A 289 10.66 7.90 -8.44
N ASP A 290 11.07 8.73 -9.40
CA ASP A 290 10.16 9.63 -10.12
C ASP A 290 9.77 9.00 -11.45
N SER A 291 8.48 8.69 -11.60
CA SER A 291 7.94 8.07 -12.81
C SER A 291 8.07 8.96 -14.05
N ASP A 292 8.05 10.28 -13.85
CA ASP A 292 8.16 11.24 -14.94
C ASP A 292 9.59 11.27 -15.46
N TYR A 293 10.59 11.24 -14.56
CA TYR A 293 11.99 11.13 -14.93
C TYR A 293 12.30 9.80 -15.61
N ALA A 294 11.83 8.67 -15.04
CA ALA A 294 12.01 7.36 -15.64
C ALA A 294 11.40 7.26 -17.04
N ALA A 295 10.24 7.88 -17.26
CA ALA A 295 9.62 7.92 -18.59
C ALA A 295 10.44 8.73 -19.60
N LEU A 296 11.03 9.86 -19.19
CA LEU A 296 11.94 10.64 -20.04
C LEU A 296 13.21 9.88 -20.37
N GLN A 297 13.81 9.19 -19.41
CA GLN A 297 14.95 8.32 -19.65
C GLN A 297 14.62 7.20 -20.63
N GLY A 298 13.45 6.56 -20.47
CA GLY A 298 12.96 5.54 -21.40
C GLY A 298 12.72 6.10 -22.82
N ALA A 299 12.19 7.33 -22.93
CA ALA A 299 12.04 8.01 -24.21
C ALA A 299 13.42 8.34 -24.83
N ALA A 300 14.35 8.84 -24.02
CA ALA A 300 15.70 9.15 -24.48
C ALA A 300 16.41 7.91 -25.03
N ALA A 301 16.36 6.80 -24.31
CA ALA A 301 16.94 5.54 -24.75
C ALA A 301 16.30 4.97 -26.04
N ARG A 302 14.97 5.17 -26.20
CA ARG A 302 14.24 4.65 -27.36
C ARG A 302 14.40 5.50 -28.62
N PHE A 303 14.47 6.82 -28.47
CA PHE A 303 14.43 7.78 -29.56
C PHE A 303 15.73 8.57 -29.72
N ASP A 304 16.78 8.13 -29.05
CA ASP A 304 18.12 8.71 -29.11
C ASP A 304 18.16 10.22 -28.77
N LEU A 305 17.38 10.60 -27.74
CA LEU A 305 17.29 12.00 -27.31
C LEU A 305 18.53 12.38 -26.49
N PRO A 306 19.07 13.60 -26.68
CA PRO A 306 20.19 14.09 -25.88
C PRO A 306 19.82 14.15 -24.38
N ALA A 307 20.77 13.79 -23.50
CA ALA A 307 20.59 13.92 -22.05
C ALA A 307 20.16 15.34 -21.61
N ALA A 308 20.70 16.37 -22.27
CA ALA A 308 20.31 17.76 -22.05
C ALA A 308 18.80 18.02 -22.29
N THR A 309 18.19 17.31 -23.25
CA THR A 309 16.74 17.39 -23.50
C THR A 309 15.96 16.81 -22.33
N VAL A 310 16.39 15.68 -21.79
CA VAL A 310 15.79 15.05 -20.60
C VAL A 310 15.81 16.02 -19.41
N GLU A 311 16.98 16.59 -19.13
CA GLU A 311 17.18 17.56 -18.05
C GLU A 311 16.29 18.78 -18.21
N LYS A 312 16.24 19.32 -19.42
CA LYS A 312 15.44 20.51 -19.73
C LYS A 312 13.94 20.26 -19.55
N VAL A 313 13.42 19.15 -20.08
CA VAL A 313 11.99 18.81 -19.96
C VAL A 313 11.63 18.47 -18.53
N TYR A 314 12.47 17.72 -17.82
CA TYR A 314 12.24 17.41 -16.41
C TYR A 314 12.24 18.68 -15.54
N GLY A 315 13.15 19.62 -15.80
CA GLY A 315 13.24 20.91 -15.10
C GLY A 315 12.02 21.83 -15.27
N LEU A 316 11.21 21.64 -16.34
CA LEU A 316 9.95 22.38 -16.51
C LEU A 316 8.99 22.21 -15.34
N ARG A 317 9.07 21.08 -14.64
CA ARG A 317 8.26 20.81 -13.44
C ARG A 317 8.56 21.79 -12.30
N ASP A 318 9.82 21.96 -11.97
CA ASP A 318 10.25 22.85 -10.88
C ASP A 318 10.02 24.32 -11.27
N GLN A 319 10.21 24.65 -12.54
CA GLN A 319 9.87 25.94 -13.09
C GLN A 319 8.36 26.23 -12.97
N ALA A 320 7.50 25.27 -13.32
CA ALA A 320 6.05 25.42 -13.19
C ALA A 320 5.61 25.59 -11.74
N VAL A 321 6.21 24.86 -10.80
CA VAL A 321 5.97 25.03 -9.35
C VAL A 321 6.33 26.44 -8.92
N SER A 322 7.55 26.90 -9.21
CA SER A 322 8.03 28.24 -8.85
C SER A 322 7.15 29.35 -9.42
N LEU A 323 6.89 29.31 -10.72
CA LEU A 323 6.07 30.33 -11.39
C LEU A 323 4.62 30.33 -10.88
N SER A 324 4.03 29.15 -10.63
CA SER A 324 2.67 29.09 -10.10
C SER A 324 2.55 29.69 -8.71
N GLN A 325 3.58 29.52 -7.86
CA GLN A 325 3.63 30.13 -6.54
C GLN A 325 3.83 31.65 -6.59
N GLN A 326 4.67 32.14 -7.53
CA GLN A 326 4.85 33.58 -7.77
C GLN A 326 3.53 34.23 -8.20
N ILE A 327 2.82 33.64 -9.18
CA ILE A 327 1.50 34.11 -9.61
C ILE A 327 0.51 34.13 -8.43
N ALA A 328 0.50 33.11 -7.60
CA ALA A 328 -0.40 33.06 -6.44
C ALA A 328 -0.07 34.13 -5.38
N ALA A 329 1.21 34.44 -5.19
CA ALA A 329 1.69 35.43 -4.22
C ALA A 329 1.54 36.87 -4.70
N ASP A 330 1.40 37.08 -5.99
CA ASP A 330 1.28 38.43 -6.56
C ASP A 330 0.01 39.16 -6.08
N LYS A 331 0.20 40.22 -5.34
CA LYS A 331 -0.89 41.02 -4.76
C LYS A 331 -1.54 42.00 -5.75
N SER A 332 -0.88 42.26 -6.88
CA SER A 332 -1.39 43.15 -7.93
C SER A 332 -2.47 42.48 -8.78
N LEU A 333 -2.49 41.16 -8.83
CA LEU A 333 -3.43 40.37 -9.63
C LEU A 333 -4.68 40.04 -8.85
N SER A 334 -5.83 40.25 -9.47
CA SER A 334 -7.11 39.71 -8.97
C SER A 334 -7.15 38.20 -9.05
N GLN A 335 -8.08 37.59 -8.33
CA GLN A 335 -8.28 36.14 -8.34
C GLN A 335 -8.48 35.57 -9.76
N ARG A 336 -9.23 36.29 -10.60
CA ARG A 336 -9.51 35.90 -11.98
C ARG A 336 -8.26 35.98 -12.85
N GLU A 337 -7.46 37.04 -12.69
CA GLU A 337 -6.20 37.20 -13.41
C GLU A 337 -5.18 36.16 -13.02
N LYS A 338 -5.06 35.80 -11.73
CA LYS A 338 -4.24 34.67 -11.26
C LYS A 338 -4.61 33.38 -11.93
N GLN A 339 -5.90 33.06 -11.94
CA GLN A 339 -6.39 31.85 -12.61
C GLN A 339 -6.07 31.83 -14.11
N GLN A 340 -6.23 33.00 -14.78
CA GLN A 340 -5.90 33.10 -16.18
C GLN A 340 -4.38 32.95 -16.43
N ALA A 341 -3.54 33.59 -15.62
CA ALA A 341 -2.08 33.43 -15.69
C ALA A 341 -1.62 31.97 -15.49
N LEU A 342 -2.24 31.26 -14.55
CA LEU A 342 -1.95 29.81 -14.34
C LEU A 342 -2.36 28.96 -15.55
N ARG A 343 -3.48 29.25 -16.20
CA ARG A 343 -3.88 28.59 -17.47
C ARG A 343 -2.90 28.86 -18.60
N THR A 344 -2.46 30.10 -18.73
CA THR A 344 -1.45 30.50 -19.72
C THR A 344 -0.14 29.76 -19.46
N LEU A 345 0.31 29.70 -18.21
CA LEU A 345 1.50 28.95 -17.82
C LEU A 345 1.36 27.46 -18.19
N ALA A 346 0.20 26.83 -17.94
CA ALA A 346 -0.03 25.44 -18.33
C ALA A 346 0.07 25.23 -19.86
N SER A 347 -0.44 26.18 -20.66
CA SER A 347 -0.35 26.13 -22.12
C SER A 347 1.08 26.28 -22.60
N GLN A 348 1.84 27.15 -21.98
CA GLN A 348 3.26 27.36 -22.27
C GLN A 348 4.09 26.13 -21.95
N MET A 349 3.91 25.51 -20.76
CA MET A 349 4.60 24.28 -20.38
C MET A 349 4.33 23.15 -21.36
N ARG A 350 3.09 23.03 -21.86
CA ARG A 350 2.76 22.03 -22.90
C ARG A 350 3.47 22.29 -24.22
N ALA A 351 3.55 23.55 -24.62
CA ALA A 351 4.29 23.93 -25.83
C ALA A 351 5.79 23.64 -25.68
N ASP A 352 6.37 23.99 -24.53
CA ASP A 352 7.78 23.75 -24.25
C ASP A 352 8.15 22.25 -24.26
N VAL A 353 7.28 21.38 -23.72
CA VAL A 353 7.47 19.94 -23.80
C VAL A 353 7.49 19.45 -25.25
N ARG A 354 6.52 19.89 -26.07
CA ARG A 354 6.46 19.50 -27.49
C ARG A 354 7.65 20.05 -28.29
N ASN A 355 8.05 21.29 -28.05
CA ASN A 355 9.19 21.88 -28.70
C ASN A 355 10.52 21.16 -28.42
N ASN A 356 10.64 20.54 -27.24
CA ASN A 356 11.86 19.82 -26.86
C ASN A 356 11.83 18.32 -27.23
N LEU A 357 10.66 17.66 -27.21
CA LEU A 357 10.51 16.24 -27.49
C LEU A 357 9.96 15.93 -28.88
N GLY A 358 9.48 16.92 -29.62
CA GLY A 358 8.66 16.75 -30.81
C GLY A 358 7.20 16.41 -30.47
N ASP A 359 6.31 16.56 -31.45
CA ASP A 359 4.86 16.43 -31.21
C ASP A 359 4.44 15.03 -30.76
N GLU A 360 4.96 13.98 -31.37
CA GLU A 360 4.58 12.60 -31.06
C GLU A 360 4.99 12.23 -29.63
N ILE A 361 6.27 12.35 -29.30
CA ILE A 361 6.82 11.98 -27.98
C ILE A 361 6.28 12.95 -26.93
N GLY A 362 6.25 14.23 -27.22
CA GLY A 362 5.76 15.27 -26.32
C GLY A 362 4.29 15.06 -25.91
N ASN A 363 3.41 14.76 -26.88
CA ASN A 363 2.01 14.46 -26.57
C ASN A 363 1.85 13.17 -25.77
N ALA A 364 2.60 12.13 -26.09
CA ALA A 364 2.57 10.87 -25.33
C ALA A 364 3.02 11.09 -23.88
N TYR A 365 4.09 11.86 -23.67
CA TYR A 365 4.61 12.20 -22.36
C TYR A 365 3.64 13.06 -21.55
N LEU A 366 3.08 14.12 -22.15
CA LEU A 366 2.10 15.02 -21.53
C LEU A 366 0.85 14.27 -21.03
N ASN A 367 0.33 13.34 -21.83
CA ASN A 367 -0.89 12.61 -21.51
C ASN A 367 -0.71 11.61 -20.36
N LYS A 368 0.48 11.04 -20.21
CA LYS A 368 0.74 9.97 -19.23
C LYS A 368 1.43 10.46 -17.97
N ASN A 369 2.37 11.39 -18.07
CA ASN A 369 3.30 11.71 -16.99
C ASN A 369 3.04 13.10 -16.37
N MET A 370 2.73 14.11 -17.16
CA MET A 370 2.53 15.48 -16.64
C MET A 370 1.06 15.76 -16.28
N THR A 371 0.39 14.85 -15.60
CA THR A 371 -1.04 14.99 -15.21
C THR A 371 -1.31 16.19 -14.29
N TRP A 372 -0.30 16.65 -13.56
CA TRP A 372 -0.35 17.85 -12.73
C TRP A 372 -0.61 19.13 -13.54
N LEU A 373 -0.30 19.16 -14.84
CA LEU A 373 -0.65 20.28 -15.74
C LEU A 373 -2.17 20.50 -15.86
N GLU A 374 -2.97 19.47 -15.67
CA GLU A 374 -4.43 19.63 -15.61
C GLU A 374 -4.85 20.51 -14.42
N SER A 375 -4.22 20.31 -13.27
CA SER A 375 -4.49 21.13 -12.10
C SER A 375 -4.14 22.58 -12.33
N LEU A 376 -3.00 22.83 -12.97
CA LEU A 376 -2.57 24.18 -13.36
C LEU A 376 -3.56 24.80 -14.36
N SER A 377 -4.03 24.04 -15.35
CA SER A 377 -5.07 24.49 -16.32
C SER A 377 -6.41 24.81 -15.66
N LYS A 378 -6.72 24.21 -14.51
CA LYS A 378 -7.90 24.53 -13.69
C LYS A 378 -7.68 25.78 -12.81
N GLY A 379 -6.50 26.39 -12.87
CA GLY A 379 -6.14 27.57 -12.09
C GLY A 379 -5.71 27.24 -10.67
N ASN A 380 -5.16 26.07 -10.41
CA ASN A 380 -4.60 25.68 -9.13
C ASN A 380 -3.09 25.96 -9.07
N VAL A 381 -2.59 26.23 -7.87
CA VAL A 381 -1.16 26.44 -7.57
C VAL A 381 -0.51 25.10 -7.29
N LEU A 382 0.69 24.88 -7.80
CA LEU A 382 1.48 23.68 -7.59
C LEU A 382 2.37 23.81 -6.35
N ASN A 383 2.60 22.69 -5.69
CA ASN A 383 3.54 22.54 -4.59
C ASN A 383 4.36 21.25 -4.79
N SER A 384 5.64 21.32 -4.49
CA SER A 384 6.51 20.15 -4.43
C SER A 384 6.72 19.71 -2.99
N SER A 385 6.68 18.40 -2.72
CA SER A 385 7.02 17.84 -1.42
C SER A 385 8.53 17.65 -1.27
N ALA A 386 9.00 17.35 -0.04
CA ALA A 386 10.39 17.01 0.25
C ALA A 386 10.91 15.81 -0.57
N THR A 387 10.00 14.97 -1.06
CA THR A 387 10.31 13.80 -1.88
C THR A 387 10.02 14.02 -3.37
N GLY A 388 9.83 15.28 -3.81
CA GLY A 388 9.61 15.64 -5.21
C GLY A 388 8.20 15.42 -5.74
N LYS A 389 7.25 14.93 -4.94
CA LYS A 389 5.87 14.71 -5.40
C LYS A 389 5.13 16.02 -5.58
N ILE A 390 4.54 16.23 -6.77
CA ILE A 390 3.71 17.41 -7.06
C ILE A 390 2.30 17.22 -6.48
N SER A 391 1.81 18.27 -5.84
CA SER A 391 0.44 18.43 -5.37
C SER A 391 -0.10 19.79 -5.80
N SER A 392 -1.39 20.00 -5.75
CA SER A 392 -2.00 21.28 -6.14
C SER A 392 -3.04 21.74 -5.12
N LYS A 393 -3.18 23.07 -4.99
CA LYS A 393 -4.20 23.70 -4.17
C LYS A 393 -4.87 24.83 -4.95
N PRO A 394 -6.16 25.11 -4.72
CA PRO A 394 -6.79 26.31 -5.29
C PRO A 394 -6.04 27.57 -4.88
N VAL A 395 -6.02 28.59 -5.75
CA VAL A 395 -5.51 29.91 -5.38
C VAL A 395 -6.31 30.42 -4.17
N PRO A 396 -5.65 30.83 -3.08
CA PRO A 396 -6.36 31.34 -1.90
C PRO A 396 -7.26 32.51 -2.29
N ALA A 397 -8.53 32.46 -1.89
CA ALA A 397 -9.44 33.60 -2.06
C ALA A 397 -8.87 34.78 -1.29
N ALA A 398 -8.86 35.98 -1.90
CA ALA A 398 -8.51 37.21 -1.19
C ALA A 398 -9.39 37.31 0.05
N LYS A 399 -8.79 37.42 1.24
CA LYS A 399 -9.54 37.74 2.46
C LYS A 399 -10.30 39.03 2.16
N LYS A 400 -11.62 39.00 2.10
CA LYS A 400 -12.44 40.20 2.11
C LYS A 400 -12.09 40.92 3.42
N THR A 401 -11.28 41.98 3.33
CA THR A 401 -11.16 42.93 4.40
C THR A 401 -12.52 43.56 4.52
N GLY A 402 -13.28 43.12 5.49
CA GLY A 402 -14.59 43.65 5.78
C GLY A 402 -14.46 45.10 6.19
N SER A 403 -14.70 46.00 5.25
CA SER A 403 -15.04 47.39 5.56
C SER A 403 -16.36 47.35 6.32
N GLY A 404 -16.23 47.46 7.63
CA GLY A 404 -17.36 47.54 8.52
C GLY A 404 -18.13 48.85 8.32
N ASN A 405 -19.21 48.80 7.57
CA ASN A 405 -20.18 49.85 7.61
C ASN A 405 -21.31 49.38 8.53
N LYS A 406 -21.15 49.69 9.83
CA LYS A 406 -22.23 49.63 10.80
C LYS A 406 -23.26 50.69 10.49
N GLN A 407 -24.20 50.42 9.63
CA GLN A 407 -25.46 51.19 9.63
C GLN A 407 -26.32 50.78 10.81
N GLN A 408 -26.34 51.66 11.79
CA GLN A 408 -27.36 51.75 12.83
C GLN A 408 -28.76 51.71 12.19
N LYS A 409 -29.51 50.66 12.35
CA LYS A 409 -30.96 50.69 12.19
C LYS A 409 -31.61 50.72 13.56
N GLY A 410 -32.16 51.89 13.84
CA GLY A 410 -32.91 52.22 15.06
C GLY A 410 -34.11 51.34 15.31
N ALA A 411 -34.37 51.26 16.56
CA ALA A 411 -35.55 50.66 17.16
C ALA A 411 -36.84 51.19 16.56
N ASN A 412 -37.79 50.32 16.23
CA ASN A 412 -39.18 50.68 16.29
C ASN A 412 -39.99 49.50 16.87
N LYS A 413 -40.41 49.68 18.10
CA LYS A 413 -41.44 48.90 18.77
C LYS A 413 -42.78 49.21 18.14
N SER A 414 -43.57 48.24 17.76
CA SER A 414 -45.04 48.35 17.83
C SER A 414 -45.64 46.96 18.00
N ALA A 415 -46.47 46.92 19.03
CA ALA A 415 -47.24 45.81 19.50
C ALA A 415 -48.52 45.59 18.67
N LYS A 416 -49.18 44.46 18.94
CA LYS A 416 -50.51 43.95 18.57
C LYS A 416 -50.48 42.87 17.50
N GLY A 417 -51.12 41.73 17.65
CA GLY A 417 -52.22 41.38 18.52
C GLY A 417 -52.55 39.87 18.30
N LYS A 418 -53.12 39.29 19.31
CA LYS A 418 -53.74 37.96 19.39
C LYS A 418 -54.89 37.75 18.38
N THR A 419 -55.01 36.55 17.86
CA THR A 419 -56.25 35.72 17.65
C THR A 419 -55.76 34.52 16.81
N GLY A 420 -55.90 33.27 17.12
CA GLY A 420 -57.00 32.52 17.61
C GLY A 420 -57.82 31.89 16.48
N LYS A 421 -57.57 30.57 16.14
CA LYS A 421 -58.64 29.59 15.82
C LYS A 421 -58.03 28.34 15.08
N THR A 422 -58.02 27.28 15.76
CA THR A 422 -58.73 25.97 15.66
C THR A 422 -59.23 25.46 14.27
N ARG A 423 -59.01 24.14 14.05
CA ARG A 423 -59.75 23.15 13.20
C ARG A 423 -59.25 23.08 11.74
N LYS A 424 -58.91 21.90 11.22
CA LYS A 424 -59.42 20.51 11.33
C LYS A 424 -58.27 19.55 11.10
#